data_53e59c5f5622c9a608ceac016cbdf6b0
#
_entry.id   53e59c5f5622c9a608ceac016cbdf6b0
#
_cell.length_a   1.000
_cell.length_b   1.000
_cell.length_c   1.000
_cell.angle_alpha   90.00
_cell.angle_beta   90.00
_cell.angle_gamma   90.00
#
_symmetry.space_group_name_H-M   'P 1'
#
loop_
_entity.id
_entity.type
_entity.pdbx_description
1 polymer ?
#
loop_
_entity_poly.entity_id
_entity_poly.type
_entity_poly.pdbx_seq_one_letter_code
_entity_poly.pdbx_strand_id
1 'polypeptide(L)'
;KEVYLLFKDSATGEDGVFDPGSNTVGGSVEGKGKIGLIISKYFFELMEKNGIPTHYLDADIDKGIMKVRQLTVPNLEFVLRYFTAGSMCRRFTLPEGLPFDPPYLEVTLKDDEQGDPLITDRLCQMKGILKPNQYDEGLDILTRVGSVLKEALAEMNLTLIDFKIEIGYDDEGKMYVVDEITPDIWRVKDEAGTIPNQIDCAQLILDKIQ
;
A
#
# COMPACT_ATOMS: atom_id res chain seq x y z
N LYS A 1 9.52 -14.10 -16.06
CA LYS A 1 8.64 -13.43 -17.05
C LYS A 1 8.37 -12.00 -16.58
N GLU A 2 7.96 -11.11 -17.50
CA GLU A 2 7.71 -9.70 -17.26
C GLU A 2 6.26 -9.39 -17.65
N VAL A 3 5.64 -8.44 -16.93
CA VAL A 3 4.31 -7.90 -17.24
C VAL A 3 4.35 -6.37 -17.15
N TYR A 4 3.34 -5.72 -17.70
CA TYR A 4 3.25 -4.27 -17.74
C TYR A 4 1.96 -3.83 -17.05
N LEU A 5 2.09 -2.93 -16.08
CA LEU A 5 0.97 -2.29 -15.39
C LEU A 5 0.74 -0.91 -16.02
N LEU A 6 -0.49 -0.64 -16.44
CA LEU A 6 -0.91 0.67 -16.93
C LEU A 6 -1.55 1.46 -15.78
N PHE A 7 -0.92 2.56 -15.40
CA PHE A 7 -1.47 3.47 -14.40
C PHE A 7 -2.61 4.30 -15.01
N LYS A 8 -3.76 4.26 -14.37
CA LYS A 8 -4.98 4.92 -14.84
C LYS A 8 -5.31 6.15 -14.00
N ASP A 9 -6.08 7.05 -14.57
CA ASP A 9 -6.59 8.25 -13.89
C ASP A 9 -7.79 7.98 -12.96
N SER A 10 -8.16 6.72 -12.75
CA SER A 10 -9.22 6.34 -11.81
C SER A 10 -8.78 6.56 -10.35
N ALA A 11 -9.70 7.05 -9.53
CA ALA A 11 -9.50 7.22 -8.09
C ALA A 11 -10.56 6.45 -7.31
N THR A 12 -10.16 5.79 -6.22
CA THR A 12 -11.07 5.07 -5.34
C THR A 12 -11.88 6.05 -4.49
N GLY A 13 -13.12 5.70 -4.17
CA GLY A 13 -14.04 6.53 -3.42
C GLY A 13 -15.48 6.12 -3.64
N GLU A 14 -16.41 6.85 -3.03
CA GLU A 14 -17.84 6.66 -3.16
C GLU A 14 -18.53 8.02 -3.29
N ASP A 15 -19.52 8.14 -4.17
CA ASP A 15 -20.30 9.37 -4.41
C ASP A 15 -19.46 10.65 -4.64
N GLY A 16 -18.30 10.51 -5.31
CA GLY A 16 -17.40 11.63 -5.58
C GLY A 16 -16.48 12.05 -4.43
N VAL A 17 -16.52 11.33 -3.31
CA VAL A 17 -15.59 11.51 -2.19
C VAL A 17 -14.47 10.46 -2.33
N PHE A 18 -13.23 10.93 -2.47
CA PHE A 18 -12.07 10.05 -2.61
C PHE A 18 -11.60 9.54 -1.25
N ASP A 19 -11.50 8.22 -1.09
CA ASP A 19 -11.05 7.54 0.13
C ASP A 19 -10.14 6.37 -0.22
N PRO A 20 -8.89 6.32 0.30
CA PRO A 20 -7.98 5.18 0.10
C PRO A 20 -8.47 3.87 0.73
N GLY A 21 -9.45 3.95 1.62
CA GLY A 21 -10.12 2.78 2.20
C GLY A 21 -11.32 2.27 1.41
N SER A 22 -11.66 2.89 0.25
CA SER A 22 -12.75 2.45 -0.61
C SER A 22 -12.23 1.51 -1.70
N ASN A 23 -12.99 0.46 -1.98
CA ASN A 23 -12.70 -0.52 -3.04
C ASN A 23 -13.46 -0.22 -4.35
N THR A 24 -14.25 0.87 -4.38
CA THR A 24 -15.00 1.31 -5.57
C THR A 24 -14.32 2.47 -6.25
N VAL A 25 -14.50 2.59 -7.58
CA VAL A 25 -14.02 3.75 -8.34
C VAL A 25 -15.00 4.90 -8.16
N GLY A 26 -14.58 5.93 -7.41
CA GLY A 26 -15.38 7.15 -7.17
C GLY A 26 -15.32 8.17 -8.29
N GLY A 27 -14.37 8.06 -9.22
CA GLY A 27 -14.21 8.98 -10.32
C GLY A 27 -12.91 8.84 -11.09
N SER A 28 -12.66 9.80 -12.00
CA SER A 28 -11.40 9.91 -12.75
C SER A 28 -10.83 11.31 -12.56
N VAL A 29 -9.52 11.41 -12.33
CA VAL A 29 -8.78 12.66 -12.15
C VAL A 29 -7.65 12.70 -13.16
N GLU A 30 -7.71 13.63 -14.09
CA GLU A 30 -6.72 13.77 -15.16
C GLU A 30 -5.29 13.90 -14.60
N GLY A 31 -4.38 13.07 -15.10
CA GLY A 31 -2.98 13.05 -14.69
C GLY A 31 -2.68 12.26 -13.42
N LYS A 32 -3.68 11.75 -12.68
CA LYS A 32 -3.48 10.94 -11.45
C LYS A 32 -2.60 9.73 -11.73
N GLY A 33 -2.85 9.01 -12.82
CA GLY A 33 -2.06 7.84 -13.18
C GLY A 33 -0.58 8.16 -13.40
N LYS A 34 -0.27 9.26 -14.09
CA LYS A 34 1.12 9.68 -14.30
C LYS A 34 1.82 10.05 -12.98
N ILE A 35 1.14 10.79 -12.10
CA ILE A 35 1.65 11.16 -10.78
C ILE A 35 1.85 9.90 -9.94
N GLY A 36 0.88 9.00 -9.91
CA GLY A 36 0.96 7.72 -9.19
C GLY A 36 2.13 6.86 -9.66
N LEU A 37 2.39 6.81 -10.98
CA LEU A 37 3.54 6.09 -11.53
C LEU A 37 4.88 6.70 -11.07
N ILE A 38 5.01 8.03 -11.06
CA ILE A 38 6.23 8.72 -10.60
C ILE A 38 6.47 8.41 -9.11
N ILE A 39 5.44 8.50 -8.29
CA ILE A 39 5.51 8.23 -6.84
C ILE A 39 5.84 6.75 -6.60
N SER A 40 5.16 5.82 -7.28
CA SER A 40 5.42 4.38 -7.16
C SER A 40 6.85 4.03 -7.55
N LYS A 41 7.35 4.58 -8.67
CA LYS A 41 8.76 4.43 -9.09
C LYS A 41 9.71 4.86 -7.98
N TYR A 42 9.51 6.06 -7.44
CA TYR A 42 10.36 6.62 -6.38
C TYR A 42 10.42 5.68 -5.16
N PHE A 43 9.27 5.25 -4.66
CA PHE A 43 9.23 4.42 -3.47
C PHE A 43 9.72 2.99 -3.71
N PHE A 44 9.47 2.39 -4.87
CA PHE A 44 10.05 1.08 -5.20
C PHE A 44 11.58 1.13 -5.28
N GLU A 45 12.14 2.14 -5.94
CA GLU A 45 13.61 2.33 -5.99
C GLU A 45 14.19 2.58 -4.59
N LEU A 46 13.48 3.32 -3.74
CA LEU A 46 13.88 3.54 -2.35
C LEU A 46 13.83 2.24 -1.54
N MET A 47 12.80 1.41 -1.70
CA MET A 47 12.69 0.09 -1.05
C MET A 47 13.82 -0.84 -1.49
N GLU A 48 14.11 -0.93 -2.79
CA GLU A 48 15.21 -1.77 -3.31
C GLU A 48 16.58 -1.30 -2.78
N LYS A 49 16.79 0.00 -2.69
CA LYS A 49 18.00 0.60 -2.08
C LYS A 49 18.16 0.23 -0.61
N ASN A 50 17.05 -0.02 0.09
CA ASN A 50 17.02 -0.52 1.47
C ASN A 50 16.95 -2.06 1.57
N GLY A 51 17.19 -2.77 0.46
CA GLY A 51 17.24 -4.23 0.42
C GLY A 51 15.89 -4.92 0.55
N ILE A 52 14.78 -4.21 0.33
CA ILE A 52 13.43 -4.78 0.31
C ILE A 52 13.14 -5.24 -1.12
N PRO A 53 12.86 -6.54 -1.35
CA PRO A 53 12.58 -7.03 -2.70
C PRO A 53 11.23 -6.49 -3.19
N THR A 54 11.21 -5.99 -4.43
CA THR A 54 10.01 -5.49 -5.10
C THR A 54 9.82 -6.16 -6.45
N HIS A 55 8.61 -6.10 -6.98
CA HIS A 55 8.35 -6.57 -8.33
C HIS A 55 8.82 -5.59 -9.41
N TYR A 56 9.14 -4.36 -9.04
CA TYR A 56 9.52 -3.28 -9.93
C TYR A 56 10.77 -3.64 -10.76
N LEU A 57 10.77 -3.27 -12.03
CA LEU A 57 11.91 -3.42 -12.95
C LEU A 57 12.26 -2.12 -13.65
N ASP A 58 11.26 -1.37 -14.13
CA ASP A 58 11.43 -0.14 -14.88
C ASP A 58 10.10 0.62 -15.01
N ALA A 59 10.12 1.89 -15.39
CA ALA A 59 8.93 2.70 -15.66
C ALA A 59 9.11 3.62 -16.86
N ASP A 60 8.14 3.61 -17.76
CA ASP A 60 8.00 4.56 -18.88
C ASP A 60 6.92 5.59 -18.49
N ILE A 61 7.39 6.74 -17.98
CA ILE A 61 6.52 7.80 -17.47
C ILE A 61 5.66 8.42 -18.59
N ASP A 62 6.19 8.51 -19.81
CA ASP A 62 5.47 9.11 -20.93
C ASP A 62 4.33 8.22 -21.41
N LYS A 63 4.48 6.91 -21.31
CA LYS A 63 3.44 5.94 -21.63
C LYS A 63 2.54 5.58 -20.45
N GLY A 64 2.87 6.02 -19.24
CA GLY A 64 2.13 5.68 -18.03
C GLY A 64 2.24 4.19 -17.64
N ILE A 65 3.37 3.55 -17.95
CA ILE A 65 3.55 2.10 -17.83
C ILE A 65 4.68 1.77 -16.84
N MET A 66 4.40 0.84 -15.92
CA MET A 66 5.42 0.20 -15.08
C MET A 66 5.66 -1.23 -15.56
N LYS A 67 6.93 -1.59 -15.76
CA LYS A 67 7.39 -2.93 -16.06
C LYS A 67 7.72 -3.65 -14.75
N VAL A 68 7.15 -4.82 -14.54
CA VAL A 68 7.29 -5.58 -13.30
C VAL A 68 7.54 -7.08 -13.55
N ARG A 69 8.04 -7.77 -12.51
CA ARG A 69 8.14 -9.23 -12.49
C ARG A 69 6.76 -9.85 -12.46
N GLN A 70 6.54 -10.90 -13.25
CA GLN A 70 5.35 -11.73 -13.12
C GLN A 70 5.50 -12.62 -11.88
N LEU A 71 4.60 -12.48 -10.93
CA LEU A 71 4.57 -13.21 -9.67
C LEU A 71 3.19 -13.83 -9.44
N THR A 72 3.10 -14.78 -8.53
CA THR A 72 1.83 -15.21 -7.96
C THR A 72 1.47 -14.22 -6.85
N VAL A 73 0.34 -13.54 -7.00
CA VAL A 73 -0.15 -12.57 -6.02
C VAL A 73 -1.40 -13.15 -5.34
N PRO A 74 -1.32 -13.52 -4.06
CA PRO A 74 -2.51 -13.96 -3.30
C PRO A 74 -3.44 -12.78 -3.02
N ASN A 75 -4.74 -13.06 -2.85
CA ASN A 75 -5.73 -12.05 -2.47
C ASN A 75 -5.59 -11.69 -0.98
N LEU A 76 -4.47 -11.11 -0.61
CA LEU A 76 -4.16 -10.69 0.76
C LEU A 76 -3.66 -9.26 0.76
N GLU A 77 -4.11 -8.49 1.74
CA GLU A 77 -3.54 -7.19 2.08
C GLU A 77 -2.83 -7.28 3.43
N PHE A 78 -1.59 -6.83 3.48
CA PHE A 78 -0.78 -6.70 4.69
C PHE A 78 -0.84 -5.26 5.16
N VAL A 79 -1.36 -5.01 6.35
CA VAL A 79 -1.65 -3.67 6.87
C VAL A 79 -0.81 -3.40 8.12
N LEU A 80 -0.13 -2.24 8.15
CA LEU A 80 0.59 -1.76 9.31
C LEU A 80 -0.01 -0.43 9.77
N ARG A 81 -0.26 -0.31 11.08
CA ARG A 81 -0.83 0.90 11.69
C ARG A 81 0.06 1.44 12.79
N TYR A 82 0.42 2.70 12.66
CA TYR A 82 1.06 3.47 13.73
C TYR A 82 0.02 4.15 14.63
N PHE A 83 -1.20 4.36 14.09
CA PHE A 83 -2.33 4.92 14.84
C PHE A 83 -3.62 4.19 14.46
N THR A 84 -4.60 4.22 15.37
CA THR A 84 -5.95 3.72 15.08
C THR A 84 -6.61 4.58 14.00
N ALA A 85 -7.11 3.96 12.93
CA ALA A 85 -7.79 4.63 11.82
C ALA A 85 -8.71 3.70 11.04
N GLY A 86 -9.68 4.27 10.36
CA GLY A 86 -10.49 3.61 9.33
C GLY A 86 -11.28 2.40 9.81
N SER A 87 -11.23 1.30 9.03
CA SER A 87 -12.03 0.09 9.30
C SER A 87 -11.76 -0.55 10.67
N MET A 88 -10.54 -0.43 11.18
CA MET A 88 -10.16 -0.91 12.50
C MET A 88 -11.00 -0.25 13.60
N CYS A 89 -11.17 1.08 13.55
CA CYS A 89 -11.94 1.81 14.54
C CYS A 89 -13.39 1.32 14.58
N ARG A 90 -13.97 1.04 13.42
CA ARG A 90 -15.33 0.48 13.33
C ARG A 90 -15.40 -0.96 13.86
N ARG A 91 -14.45 -1.84 13.47
CA ARG A 91 -14.42 -3.25 13.88
C ARG A 91 -14.28 -3.44 15.39
N PHE A 92 -13.44 -2.62 16.03
CA PHE A 92 -13.08 -2.77 17.45
C PHE A 92 -13.64 -1.68 18.34
N THR A 93 -14.49 -0.78 17.83
CA THR A 93 -15.08 0.33 18.58
C THR A 93 -14.01 1.19 19.28
N LEU A 94 -12.96 1.54 18.53
CA LEU A 94 -11.86 2.36 19.00
C LEU A 94 -11.98 3.81 18.50
N PRO A 95 -11.60 4.82 19.29
CA PRO A 95 -11.44 6.17 18.78
C PRO A 95 -10.29 6.22 17.77
N GLU A 96 -10.35 7.15 16.82
CA GLU A 96 -9.27 7.39 15.88
C GLU A 96 -8.08 8.12 16.54
N GLY A 97 -6.88 7.89 16.01
CA GLY A 97 -5.67 8.62 16.37
C GLY A 97 -4.96 8.14 17.63
N LEU A 98 -5.34 7.00 18.22
CA LEU A 98 -4.56 6.38 19.30
C LEU A 98 -3.27 5.78 18.74
N PRO A 99 -2.10 6.08 19.34
CA PRO A 99 -0.84 5.54 18.86
C PRO A 99 -0.68 4.06 19.22
N PHE A 100 0.05 3.33 18.36
CA PHE A 100 0.55 1.99 18.62
C PHE A 100 2.07 2.02 18.80
N ASP A 101 2.57 1.38 19.87
CA ASP A 101 3.99 1.14 20.10
C ASP A 101 4.16 -0.25 20.76
N PRO A 102 4.64 -1.26 20.06
CA PRO A 102 5.01 -1.29 18.64
C PRO A 102 3.82 -1.11 17.69
N PRO A 103 4.07 -0.87 16.38
CA PRO A 103 3.00 -0.78 15.38
C PRO A 103 2.11 -2.01 15.35
N TYR A 104 0.82 -1.83 15.08
CA TYR A 104 -0.12 -2.93 14.94
C TYR A 104 -0.08 -3.50 13.51
N LEU A 105 0.02 -4.83 13.40
CA LEU A 105 0.07 -5.55 12.13
C LEU A 105 -1.18 -6.41 11.98
N GLU A 106 -1.78 -6.40 10.82
CA GLU A 106 -2.89 -7.28 10.48
C GLU A 106 -2.81 -7.72 9.01
N VAL A 107 -3.42 -8.86 8.71
CA VAL A 107 -3.58 -9.35 7.34
C VAL A 107 -5.06 -9.54 7.08
N THR A 108 -5.55 -9.04 5.95
CA THR A 108 -6.93 -9.21 5.50
C THR A 108 -7.00 -10.01 4.21
N LEU A 109 -8.07 -10.77 4.06
CA LEU A 109 -8.43 -11.35 2.78
C LEU A 109 -9.05 -10.22 1.93
N LYS A 110 -8.60 -10.04 0.71
CA LYS A 110 -9.17 -9.09 -0.24
C LYS A 110 -10.48 -9.66 -0.79
N ASP A 111 -11.56 -9.33 -0.13
CA ASP A 111 -12.91 -9.81 -0.43
C ASP A 111 -13.94 -8.72 -0.08
N ASP A 112 -14.25 -7.88 -1.06
CA ASP A 112 -15.12 -6.72 -0.91
C ASP A 112 -16.53 -7.10 -0.43
N GLU A 113 -17.05 -8.27 -0.87
CA GLU A 113 -18.39 -8.75 -0.48
C GLU A 113 -18.46 -9.10 1.01
N GLN A 114 -17.34 -9.55 1.58
CA GLN A 114 -17.23 -9.89 3.00
C GLN A 114 -16.61 -8.75 3.85
N GLY A 115 -16.27 -7.62 3.25
CA GLY A 115 -15.68 -6.46 3.95
C GLY A 115 -14.25 -6.70 4.42
N ASP A 116 -13.44 -7.37 3.61
CA ASP A 116 -12.02 -7.63 3.83
C ASP A 116 -11.72 -8.22 5.23
N PRO A 117 -12.20 -9.46 5.51
CA PRO A 117 -12.09 -10.04 6.85
C PRO A 117 -10.64 -10.33 7.22
N LEU A 118 -10.33 -10.19 8.52
CA LEU A 118 -9.04 -10.60 9.06
C LEU A 118 -8.81 -12.09 8.82
N ILE A 119 -7.60 -12.43 8.39
CA ILE A 119 -7.20 -13.81 8.17
C ILE A 119 -5.90 -14.12 8.93
N THR A 120 -5.85 -15.30 9.53
CA THR A 120 -4.67 -15.78 10.27
C THR A 120 -3.80 -16.68 9.41
N ASP A 121 -2.53 -16.83 9.78
CA ASP A 121 -1.58 -17.74 9.13
C ASP A 121 -2.17 -19.14 8.95
N ARG A 122 -2.73 -19.71 10.02
CA ARG A 122 -3.31 -21.04 9.97
C ARG A 122 -4.42 -21.18 8.91
N LEU A 123 -5.26 -20.15 8.77
CA LEU A 123 -6.33 -20.17 7.78
C LEU A 123 -5.78 -19.97 6.37
N CYS A 124 -4.75 -19.14 6.19
CA CYS A 124 -4.04 -19.02 4.91
C CYS A 124 -3.47 -20.35 4.45
N GLN A 125 -2.83 -21.10 5.35
CA GLN A 125 -2.28 -22.42 5.05
C GLN A 125 -3.40 -23.45 4.74
N MET A 126 -4.47 -23.48 5.53
CA MET A 126 -5.63 -24.38 5.30
C MET A 126 -6.31 -24.12 3.94
N LYS A 127 -6.36 -22.86 3.50
CA LYS A 127 -6.91 -22.46 2.19
C LYS A 127 -5.91 -22.63 1.05
N GLY A 128 -4.64 -22.99 1.34
CA GLY A 128 -3.58 -23.09 0.33
C GLY A 128 -3.17 -21.75 -0.28
N ILE A 129 -3.42 -20.63 0.41
CA ILE A 129 -3.09 -19.28 -0.04
C ILE A 129 -1.59 -19.01 0.14
N LEU A 130 -1.05 -19.37 1.30
CA LEU A 130 0.35 -19.23 1.67
C LEU A 130 0.93 -20.57 2.11
N LYS A 131 2.24 -20.76 1.86
CA LYS A 131 3.03 -21.86 2.40
C LYS A 131 3.46 -21.54 3.84
N PRO A 132 3.89 -22.54 4.64
CA PRO A 132 4.48 -22.30 5.95
C PRO A 132 5.59 -21.25 5.88
N ASN A 133 5.64 -20.36 6.87
CA ASN A 133 6.56 -19.24 7.06
C ASN A 133 6.30 -18.01 6.15
N GLN A 134 5.56 -18.12 5.05
CA GLN A 134 5.30 -16.98 4.16
C GLN A 134 4.46 -15.87 4.84
N TYR A 135 3.60 -16.21 5.78
CA TYR A 135 2.82 -15.22 6.54
C TYR A 135 3.74 -14.34 7.39
N ASP A 136 4.65 -14.95 8.15
CA ASP A 136 5.60 -14.23 9.00
C ASP A 136 6.63 -13.46 8.18
N GLU A 137 7.10 -14.01 7.06
CA GLU A 137 7.97 -13.32 6.11
C GLU A 137 7.27 -12.08 5.52
N GLY A 138 5.97 -12.18 5.20
CA GLY A 138 5.16 -11.05 4.76
C GLY A 138 5.04 -9.95 5.81
N LEU A 139 4.86 -10.31 7.08
CA LEU A 139 4.84 -9.35 8.18
C LEU A 139 6.21 -8.69 8.42
N ASP A 140 7.32 -9.42 8.22
CA ASP A 140 8.67 -8.84 8.26
C ASP A 140 8.88 -7.82 7.13
N ILE A 141 8.52 -8.17 5.91
CA ILE A 141 8.55 -7.26 4.76
C ILE A 141 7.70 -6.01 5.04
N LEU A 142 6.46 -6.18 5.52
CA LEU A 142 5.56 -5.09 5.88
C LEU A 142 6.20 -4.13 6.90
N THR A 143 6.85 -4.68 7.92
CA THR A 143 7.52 -3.89 8.97
C THR A 143 8.68 -3.08 8.40
N ARG A 144 9.49 -3.67 7.53
CA ARG A 144 10.60 -3.00 6.85
C ARG A 144 10.13 -1.91 5.90
N VAL A 145 9.08 -2.18 5.13
CA VAL A 145 8.41 -1.18 4.27
C VAL A 145 7.89 -0.03 5.13
N GLY A 146 7.26 -0.34 6.28
CA GLY A 146 6.77 0.67 7.21
C GLY A 146 7.85 1.62 7.69
N SER A 147 9.03 1.10 8.02
CA SER A 147 10.16 1.94 8.43
C SER A 147 10.61 2.88 7.31
N VAL A 148 10.77 2.37 6.09
CA VAL A 148 11.18 3.17 4.91
C VAL A 148 10.14 4.24 4.58
N LEU A 149 8.85 3.88 4.54
CA LEU A 149 7.78 4.84 4.26
C LEU A 149 7.68 5.91 5.34
N LYS A 150 7.74 5.52 6.62
CA LYS A 150 7.67 6.45 7.75
C LYS A 150 8.79 7.48 7.70
N GLU A 151 10.03 7.06 7.45
CA GLU A 151 11.19 7.95 7.34
C GLU A 151 11.06 8.89 6.15
N ALA A 152 10.79 8.36 4.96
CA ALA A 152 10.68 9.16 3.74
C ALA A 152 9.53 10.18 3.81
N LEU A 153 8.37 9.79 4.33
CA LEU A 153 7.22 10.69 4.49
C LEU A 153 7.48 11.75 5.58
N ALA A 154 8.20 11.41 6.65
CA ALA A 154 8.59 12.37 7.67
C ALA A 154 9.54 13.46 7.11
N GLU A 155 10.46 13.12 6.20
CA GLU A 155 11.29 14.09 5.48
C GLU A 155 10.46 15.05 4.60
N MET A 156 9.24 14.64 4.24
CA MET A 156 8.27 15.44 3.48
C MET A 156 7.28 16.21 4.39
N ASN A 157 7.49 16.21 5.72
CA ASN A 157 6.60 16.77 6.73
C ASN A 157 5.24 16.07 6.81
N LEU A 158 5.19 14.77 6.50
CA LEU A 158 4.01 13.93 6.59
C LEU A 158 4.19 12.85 7.66
N THR A 159 3.22 12.72 8.56
CA THR A 159 3.20 11.67 9.58
C THR A 159 2.37 10.49 9.09
N LEU A 160 3.00 9.33 8.89
CA LEU A 160 2.31 8.11 8.47
C LEU A 160 1.40 7.59 9.58
N ILE A 161 0.12 7.41 9.26
CA ILE A 161 -0.90 6.84 10.16
C ILE A 161 -0.97 5.33 10.01
N ASP A 162 -1.24 4.87 8.81
CA ASP A 162 -1.30 3.46 8.42
C ASP A 162 -1.06 3.32 6.91
N PHE A 163 -0.79 2.10 6.51
CA PHE A 163 -0.71 1.74 5.09
C PHE A 163 -0.97 0.26 4.89
N LYS A 164 -1.27 -0.11 3.66
CA LYS A 164 -1.44 -1.49 3.20
C LYS A 164 -0.54 -1.77 2.00
N ILE A 165 -0.06 -3.00 1.89
CA ILE A 165 0.67 -3.49 0.72
C ILE A 165 0.15 -4.86 0.29
N GLU A 166 0.33 -5.16 -0.97
CA GLU A 166 0.20 -6.51 -1.49
C GLU A 166 1.59 -7.15 -1.62
N ILE A 167 1.66 -8.46 -1.42
CA ILE A 167 2.90 -9.23 -1.52
C ILE A 167 2.67 -10.41 -2.46
N GLY A 168 3.54 -10.53 -3.46
CA GLY A 168 3.57 -11.67 -4.36
C GLY A 168 4.80 -12.55 -4.12
N TYR A 169 4.81 -13.75 -4.70
CA TYR A 169 5.95 -14.66 -4.63
C TYR A 169 6.25 -15.30 -5.98
N ASP A 170 7.52 -15.64 -6.19
CA ASP A 170 7.99 -16.36 -7.37
C ASP A 170 7.87 -17.89 -7.21
N ASP A 171 8.28 -18.63 -8.25
CA ASP A 171 8.21 -20.08 -8.28
C ASP A 171 9.09 -20.74 -7.18
N GLU A 172 10.12 -20.04 -6.70
CA GLU A 172 11.01 -20.48 -5.61
C GLU A 172 10.41 -20.14 -4.23
N GLY A 173 9.36 -19.33 -4.19
CA GLY A 173 8.67 -18.90 -2.98
C GLY A 173 9.23 -17.63 -2.36
N LYS A 174 10.20 -16.96 -3.01
CA LYS A 174 10.71 -15.67 -2.56
C LYS A 174 9.64 -14.60 -2.70
N MET A 175 9.47 -13.78 -1.67
CA MET A 175 8.41 -12.78 -1.58
C MET A 175 8.90 -11.39 -2.02
N TYR A 176 7.98 -10.62 -2.59
CA TYR A 176 8.21 -9.29 -3.16
C TYR A 176 7.04 -8.37 -2.87
N VAL A 177 7.30 -7.11 -2.58
CA VAL A 177 6.25 -6.07 -2.58
C VAL A 177 5.76 -5.87 -4.00
N VAL A 178 4.44 -5.87 -4.20
CA VAL A 178 3.80 -5.77 -5.52
C VAL A 178 2.78 -4.65 -5.55
N ASP A 179 2.04 -4.54 -6.66
CA ASP A 179 1.00 -3.55 -6.96
C ASP A 179 1.58 -2.14 -7.11
N GLU A 180 1.11 -1.15 -6.39
CA GLU A 180 1.57 0.23 -6.42
C GLU A 180 1.95 0.73 -5.02
N ILE A 181 2.78 1.76 -4.97
CA ILE A 181 3.11 2.48 -3.75
C ILE A 181 2.75 3.94 -3.95
N THR A 182 1.52 4.29 -3.66
CA THR A 182 0.91 5.61 -3.90
C THR A 182 0.09 6.06 -2.70
N PRO A 183 -0.40 7.31 -2.66
CA PRO A 183 -1.35 7.76 -1.64
C PRO A 183 -2.67 6.98 -1.56
N ASP A 184 -2.96 6.10 -2.52
CA ASP A 184 -4.11 5.21 -2.45
C ASP A 184 -3.96 4.09 -1.42
N ILE A 185 -2.72 3.81 -0.97
CA ILE A 185 -2.45 2.72 -0.03
C ILE A 185 -2.21 3.18 1.41
N TRP A 186 -2.14 4.48 1.69
CA TRP A 186 -1.85 4.99 3.05
C TRP A 186 -2.70 6.17 3.47
N ARG A 187 -2.68 6.44 4.78
CA ARG A 187 -3.12 7.69 5.37
C ARG A 187 -1.95 8.39 6.04
N VAL A 188 -1.89 9.70 5.86
CA VAL A 188 -0.89 10.56 6.49
C VAL A 188 -1.56 11.76 7.14
N LYS A 189 -0.87 12.39 8.10
CA LYS A 189 -1.21 13.74 8.60
C LYS A 189 -0.15 14.71 8.13
N ASP A 190 -0.56 15.91 7.73
CA ASP A 190 0.33 17.04 7.50
C ASP A 190 0.77 17.69 8.83
N GLU A 191 1.59 18.75 8.76
CA GLU A 191 2.06 19.52 9.93
C GLU A 191 0.92 20.19 10.70
N ALA A 192 -0.20 20.48 10.07
CA ALA A 192 -1.39 21.05 10.70
C ALA A 192 -2.26 19.97 11.40
N GLY A 193 -1.92 18.68 11.24
CA GLY A 193 -2.68 17.54 11.73
C GLY A 193 -3.87 17.16 10.84
N THR A 194 -3.95 17.73 9.63
CA THR A 194 -4.98 17.41 8.64
C THR A 194 -4.61 16.14 7.90
N ILE A 195 -5.60 15.31 7.57
CA ILE A 195 -5.44 14.15 6.70
C ILE A 195 -5.80 14.61 5.28
N PRO A 196 -4.81 14.82 4.38
CA PRO A 196 -5.10 15.19 3.01
C PRO A 196 -5.77 14.02 2.27
N ASN A 197 -6.61 14.34 1.29
CA ASN A 197 -7.10 13.31 0.37
C ASN A 197 -5.94 12.80 -0.51
N GLN A 198 -6.17 11.71 -1.24
CA GLN A 198 -5.15 11.05 -2.06
C GLN A 198 -4.51 11.97 -3.10
N ILE A 199 -5.30 12.87 -3.70
CA ILE A 199 -4.85 13.76 -4.78
C ILE A 199 -3.95 14.85 -4.21
N ASP A 200 -4.37 15.51 -3.13
CA ASP A 200 -3.59 16.53 -2.45
C ASP A 200 -2.31 15.93 -1.87
N CYS A 201 -2.39 14.73 -1.28
CA CYS A 201 -1.24 13.99 -0.79
C CYS A 201 -0.25 13.66 -1.93
N ALA A 202 -0.74 13.22 -3.09
CA ALA A 202 0.09 12.92 -4.25
C ALA A 202 0.83 14.16 -4.74
N GLN A 203 0.17 15.32 -4.78
CA GLN A 203 0.81 16.58 -5.17
C GLN A 203 1.89 17.02 -4.17
N LEU A 204 1.60 16.93 -2.86
CA LEU A 204 2.58 17.24 -1.81
C LEU A 204 3.85 16.38 -1.93
N ILE A 205 3.70 15.09 -2.23
CA ILE A 205 4.83 14.18 -2.42
C ILE A 205 5.58 14.52 -3.71
N LEU A 206 4.85 14.73 -4.82
CA LEU A 206 5.44 15.03 -6.12
C LEU A 206 6.34 16.28 -6.05
N ASP A 207 5.90 17.34 -5.36
CA ASP A 207 6.64 18.58 -5.16
C ASP A 207 7.95 18.39 -4.36
N LYS A 208 8.10 17.27 -3.64
CA LYS A 208 9.28 16.96 -2.83
C LYS A 208 10.26 16.01 -3.52
N ILE A 209 9.79 15.20 -4.48
CA ILE A 209 10.64 14.19 -5.15
C ILE A 209 11.12 14.63 -6.53
N GLN A 210 10.66 15.76 -7.06
CA GLN A 210 11.15 16.42 -8.27
C GLN A 210 12.22 17.45 -7.93
#